data_93f4af165994d39e4822efa27481b11f
#
_entry.id   93f4af165994d39e4822efa27481b11f
#
_cell.length_a   1.000
_cell.length_b   1.000
_cell.length_c   1.000
_cell.angle_alpha   90.00
_cell.angle_beta   90.00
_cell.angle_gamma   90.00
#
_symmetry.space_group_name_H-M   'P 1'
#
loop_
_entity.id
_entity.type
_entity.pdbx_description
1 polymer ?
#
loop_
_entity_poly.entity_id
_entity_poly.type
_entity_poly.pdbx_seq_one_letter_code
_entity_poly.pdbx_strand_id
1 'polypeptide(L)'
;MAGQHTLDETERQVQARLGDLKIDFEAMAVTSNLFRAANAVRNYLERTVLAEHELSWTAFVVLWVVWIWEPVESRVIAEEGGFSKATLTGVMQTL
;
A
#
# COMPACT_ATOMS: atom_id res chain seq x y z
N MET A 1 -4.11 -5.77 8.36
CA MET A 1 -4.42 -6.11 9.76
C MET A 1 -5.32 -5.05 10.36
N ALA A 2 -6.36 -5.44 11.05
CA ALA A 2 -7.22 -4.51 11.74
C ALA A 2 -6.51 -3.97 12.99
N GLY A 3 -6.61 -2.67 13.25
CA GLY A 3 -6.12 -2.07 14.47
C GLY A 3 -7.03 -2.39 15.66
N GLN A 4 -6.64 -1.92 16.85
CA GLN A 4 -7.42 -2.11 18.08
C GLN A 4 -8.66 -1.22 18.14
N HIS A 5 -8.69 -0.16 17.33
CA HIS A 5 -9.75 0.83 17.35
C HIS A 5 -10.62 0.74 16.10
N THR A 6 -11.90 1.02 16.25
CA THR A 6 -12.81 1.10 15.12
C THR A 6 -12.54 2.36 14.30
N LEU A 7 -13.09 2.40 13.09
CA LEU A 7 -13.02 3.59 12.24
C LEU A 7 -13.67 4.78 12.94
N ASP A 8 -14.86 4.60 13.52
CA ASP A 8 -15.57 5.67 14.22
C ASP A 8 -14.77 6.21 15.41
N GLU A 9 -14.15 5.31 16.19
CA GLU A 9 -13.30 5.71 17.31
C GLU A 9 -12.12 6.55 16.84
N THR A 10 -11.46 6.11 15.76
CA THR A 10 -10.32 6.81 15.19
C THR A 10 -10.72 8.20 14.72
N GLU A 11 -11.81 8.30 13.97
CA GLU A 11 -12.29 9.60 13.48
C GLU A 11 -12.66 10.55 14.61
N ARG A 12 -13.30 10.05 15.65
CA ARG A 12 -13.63 10.88 16.82
C ARG A 12 -12.39 11.37 17.55
N GLN A 13 -11.38 10.52 17.71
CA GLN A 13 -10.12 10.91 18.35
C GLN A 13 -9.35 11.92 17.53
N VAL A 14 -9.32 11.76 16.21
CA VAL A 14 -8.68 12.74 15.32
C VAL A 14 -9.38 14.08 15.46
N GLN A 15 -10.69 14.11 15.43
CA GLN A 15 -11.46 15.34 15.59
C GLN A 15 -11.20 15.98 16.96
N ALA A 16 -11.17 15.20 18.02
CA ALA A 16 -10.91 15.70 19.38
C ALA A 16 -9.52 16.32 19.50
N ARG A 17 -8.52 15.73 18.86
CA ARG A 17 -7.12 16.19 18.94
C ARG A 17 -6.83 17.37 18.03
N LEU A 18 -7.44 17.42 16.85
CA LEU A 18 -7.11 18.36 15.80
C LEU A 18 -8.25 19.34 15.49
N GLY A 19 -9.34 19.32 16.27
CA GLY A 19 -10.54 20.12 16.00
C GLY A 19 -10.31 21.63 15.97
N ASP A 20 -9.26 22.12 16.67
CA ASP A 20 -8.93 23.55 16.70
C ASP A 20 -8.14 23.99 15.45
N LEU A 21 -7.69 23.06 14.61
CA LEU A 21 -6.96 23.36 13.40
C LEU A 21 -7.91 23.44 12.23
N LYS A 22 -7.57 24.30 11.26
CA LYS A 22 -8.34 24.41 10.00
C LYS A 22 -7.94 23.26 9.07
N ILE A 23 -8.47 22.07 9.33
CA ILE A 23 -8.20 20.88 8.55
C ILE A 23 -9.50 20.40 7.94
N ASP A 24 -9.43 19.94 6.70
CA ASP A 24 -10.55 19.29 6.04
C ASP A 24 -10.64 17.84 6.52
N PHE A 25 -11.45 17.61 7.57
CA PHE A 25 -11.59 16.29 8.17
C PHE A 25 -12.25 15.29 7.23
N GLU A 26 -13.13 15.75 6.36
CA GLU A 26 -13.76 14.86 5.38
C GLU A 26 -12.72 14.35 4.37
N ALA A 27 -11.89 15.23 3.84
CA ALA A 27 -10.80 14.83 2.94
C ALA A 27 -9.80 13.91 3.64
N MET A 28 -9.49 14.16 4.90
CA MET A 28 -8.62 13.29 5.69
C MET A 28 -9.22 11.89 5.85
N ALA A 29 -10.52 11.81 6.14
CA ALA A 29 -11.21 10.54 6.30
C ALA A 29 -11.22 9.74 5.00
N VAL A 30 -11.48 10.40 3.87
CA VAL A 30 -11.45 9.76 2.54
C VAL A 30 -10.05 9.20 2.26
N THR A 31 -9.01 9.99 2.48
CA THR A 31 -7.63 9.57 2.26
C THR A 31 -7.26 8.38 3.14
N SER A 32 -7.55 8.47 4.43
CA SER A 32 -7.28 7.40 5.39
C SER A 32 -8.00 6.10 5.00
N ASN A 33 -9.27 6.20 4.63
CA ASN A 33 -10.07 5.04 4.25
C ASN A 33 -9.57 4.40 2.96
N LEU A 34 -9.09 5.21 2.02
CA LEU A 34 -8.51 4.69 0.79
C LEU A 34 -7.28 3.82 1.07
N PHE A 35 -6.37 4.31 1.94
CA PHE A 35 -5.20 3.52 2.34
C PHE A 35 -5.59 2.26 3.11
N ARG A 36 -6.59 2.35 3.99
CA ARG A 36 -7.07 1.19 4.74
C ARG A 36 -7.63 0.12 3.82
N ALA A 37 -8.44 0.52 2.84
CA ALA A 37 -9.01 -0.40 1.86
C ALA A 37 -7.92 -1.03 1.01
N ALA A 38 -6.97 -0.24 0.52
CA ALA A 38 -5.85 -0.74 -0.28
C ALA A 38 -5.01 -1.75 0.50
N ASN A 39 -4.70 -1.45 1.77
CA ASN A 39 -3.95 -2.35 2.62
C ASN A 39 -4.72 -3.65 2.91
N ALA A 40 -6.02 -3.57 3.10
CA ALA A 40 -6.85 -4.75 3.33
C ALA A 40 -6.84 -5.68 2.11
N VAL A 41 -6.96 -5.12 0.92
CA VAL A 41 -6.90 -5.89 -0.34
C VAL A 41 -5.52 -6.52 -0.50
N ARG A 42 -4.45 -5.74 -0.31
CA ARG A 42 -3.09 -6.25 -0.41
C ARG A 42 -2.85 -7.41 0.55
N ASN A 43 -3.23 -7.24 1.82
CA ASN A 43 -3.03 -8.28 2.83
C ASN A 43 -3.82 -9.54 2.51
N TYR A 44 -5.03 -9.40 2.00
CA TYR A 44 -5.83 -10.54 1.58
C TYR A 44 -5.14 -11.32 0.45
N LEU A 45 -4.66 -10.62 -0.57
CA LEU A 45 -3.98 -11.26 -1.70
C LEU A 45 -2.67 -11.93 -1.27
N GLU A 46 -1.91 -11.30 -0.36
CA GLU A 46 -0.68 -11.90 0.15
C GLU A 46 -0.94 -13.19 0.93
N ARG A 47 -2.03 -13.24 1.70
CA ARG A 47 -2.37 -14.42 2.49
C ARG A 47 -2.98 -15.56 1.67
N THR A 48 -3.53 -15.26 0.53
CA THR A 48 -4.24 -16.24 -0.32
C THR A 48 -3.42 -16.59 -1.56
N VAL A 49 -3.65 -15.91 -2.66
CA VAL A 49 -3.06 -16.26 -3.96
C VAL A 49 -1.54 -16.16 -3.94
N LEU A 50 -1.00 -15.07 -3.38
CA LEU A 50 0.45 -14.83 -3.43
C LEU A 50 1.21 -15.76 -2.48
N ALA A 51 0.61 -16.16 -1.38
CA ALA A 51 1.24 -17.09 -0.43
C ALA A 51 1.59 -18.42 -1.08
N GLU A 52 0.76 -18.90 -2.00
CA GLU A 52 0.99 -20.15 -2.73
C GLU A 52 2.27 -20.10 -3.58
N HIS A 53 2.69 -18.90 -3.97
CA HIS A 53 3.87 -18.69 -4.80
C HIS A 53 5.02 -18.04 -4.04
N GLU A 54 4.91 -17.93 -2.73
CA GLU A 54 5.91 -17.29 -1.86
C GLU A 54 6.24 -15.85 -2.31
N LEU A 55 5.22 -15.12 -2.76
CA LEU A 55 5.38 -13.74 -3.24
C LEU A 55 4.76 -12.74 -2.26
N SER A 56 5.49 -11.64 -2.02
CA SER A 56 4.92 -10.45 -1.42
C SER A 56 4.16 -9.65 -2.48
N TRP A 57 3.33 -8.71 -2.05
CA TRP A 57 2.66 -7.80 -2.96
C TRP A 57 3.65 -7.03 -3.84
N THR A 58 4.73 -6.50 -3.24
CA THR A 58 5.73 -5.73 -3.99
C THR A 58 6.44 -6.59 -5.01
N ALA A 59 6.80 -7.83 -4.66
CA ALA A 59 7.41 -8.77 -5.60
C ALA A 59 6.46 -9.07 -6.78
N PHE A 60 5.18 -9.26 -6.50
CA PHE A 60 4.18 -9.46 -7.53
C PHE A 60 4.09 -8.26 -8.47
N VAL A 61 4.08 -7.04 -7.93
CA VAL A 61 4.03 -5.81 -8.75
C VAL A 61 5.25 -5.71 -9.66
N VAL A 62 6.45 -6.02 -9.15
CA VAL A 62 7.66 -6.04 -9.97
C VAL A 62 7.52 -7.00 -11.15
N LEU A 63 7.10 -8.22 -10.88
CA LEU A 63 6.90 -9.23 -11.93
C LEU A 63 5.84 -8.80 -12.93
N TRP A 64 4.75 -8.19 -12.46
CA TRP A 64 3.70 -7.67 -13.32
C TRP A 64 4.20 -6.59 -14.27
N VAL A 65 4.95 -5.61 -13.76
CA VAL A 65 5.48 -4.52 -14.58
C VAL A 65 6.45 -5.05 -15.63
N VAL A 66 7.35 -5.96 -15.22
CA VAL A 66 8.29 -6.58 -16.16
C VAL A 66 7.55 -7.34 -17.26
N TRP A 67 6.56 -8.13 -16.88
CA TRP A 67 5.80 -8.92 -17.85
C TRP A 67 5.08 -8.06 -18.89
N ILE A 68 4.51 -6.94 -18.44
CA ILE A 68 3.76 -6.04 -19.33
C ILE A 68 4.68 -5.22 -20.24
N TRP A 69 5.81 -4.76 -19.71
CA TRP A 69 6.63 -3.75 -20.37
C TRP A 69 8.04 -4.18 -20.79
N GLU A 70 8.37 -5.47 -20.69
CA GLU A 70 9.73 -5.89 -21.02
C GLU A 70 10.09 -5.67 -22.49
N PRO A 71 11.35 -5.28 -22.81
CA PRO A 71 12.38 -4.99 -21.82
C PRO A 71 12.13 -3.66 -21.11
N VAL A 72 12.44 -3.58 -19.80
CA VAL A 72 12.13 -2.41 -19.01
C VAL A 72 13.29 -2.11 -18.05
N GLU A 73 13.63 -0.83 -17.89
CA GLU A 73 14.67 -0.39 -16.97
C GLU A 73 14.17 -0.40 -15.53
N SER A 74 15.08 -0.61 -14.57
CA SER A 74 14.75 -0.60 -13.14
C SER A 74 14.05 0.67 -12.70
N ARG A 75 14.47 1.83 -13.22
CA ARG A 75 13.84 3.11 -12.91
C ARG A 75 12.35 3.11 -13.24
N VAL A 76 12.01 2.54 -14.39
CA VAL A 76 10.61 2.47 -14.85
C VAL A 76 9.81 1.51 -13.99
N ILE A 77 10.40 0.39 -13.58
CA ILE A 77 9.73 -0.56 -12.67
C ILE A 77 9.35 0.16 -11.36
N ALA A 78 10.28 0.92 -10.79
CA ALA A 78 10.01 1.65 -9.56
C ALA A 78 8.91 2.70 -9.75
N GLU A 79 8.95 3.46 -10.83
CA GLU A 79 7.95 4.48 -11.14
C GLU A 79 6.56 3.87 -11.34
N GLU A 80 6.46 2.83 -12.16
CA GLU A 80 5.17 2.17 -12.44
C GLU A 80 4.62 1.45 -11.21
N GLY A 81 5.49 0.89 -10.38
CA GLY A 81 5.09 0.22 -9.15
C GLY A 81 4.78 1.18 -8.01
N GLY A 82 5.20 2.43 -8.12
CA GLY A 82 4.98 3.43 -7.08
C GLY A 82 5.85 3.24 -5.84
N PHE A 83 7.08 2.74 -6.00
CA PHE A 83 7.99 2.54 -4.86
C PHE A 83 9.40 3.04 -5.18
N SER A 84 10.24 3.14 -4.13
CA SER A 84 11.59 3.67 -4.24
C SER A 84 12.55 2.66 -4.88
N LYS A 85 13.71 3.18 -5.35
CA LYS A 85 14.77 2.33 -5.87
C LYS A 85 15.32 1.38 -4.79
N ALA A 86 15.38 1.84 -3.55
CA ALA A 86 15.84 1.01 -2.44
C ALA A 86 14.90 -0.18 -2.21
N THR A 87 13.59 0.07 -2.25
CA THR A 87 12.59 -0.99 -2.15
C THR A 87 12.73 -1.97 -3.30
N LEU A 88 12.89 -1.47 -4.53
CA LEU A 88 13.07 -2.33 -5.70
C LEU A 88 14.31 -3.20 -5.57
N THR A 89 15.44 -2.62 -5.13
CA THR A 89 16.69 -3.37 -4.94
C THR A 89 16.48 -4.52 -3.96
N GLY A 90 15.82 -4.26 -2.84
CA GLY A 90 15.51 -5.29 -1.85
C GLY A 90 14.65 -6.40 -2.40
N VAL A 91 13.62 -6.06 -3.17
CA VAL A 91 12.72 -7.03 -3.79
C VAL A 91 13.46 -7.88 -4.82
N MET A 92 14.28 -7.24 -5.66
CA MET A 92 15.04 -7.96 -6.70
C MET A 92 15.98 -9.00 -6.10
N GLN A 93 16.48 -8.77 -4.90
CA GLN A 93 17.35 -9.72 -4.23
C GLN A 93 16.60 -10.97 -3.76
N THR A 94 15.30 -10.90 -3.58
CA THR A 94 14.46 -12.01 -3.12
C THR A 94 13.80 -12.80 -4.24
N LEU A 95 13.80 -12.26 -5.44
CA LEU A 95 13.18 -12.91 -6.61
C LEU A 95 14.08 -13.95 -7.28
#